data_c9c1ef29e87c67417df31cabef8700f9
#
_entry.id   c9c1ef29e87c67417df31cabef8700f9
#
_cell.length_a   1.000
_cell.length_b   1.000
_cell.length_c   1.000
_cell.angle_alpha   90.00
_cell.angle_beta   90.00
_cell.angle_gamma   90.00
#
_symmetry.space_group_name_H-M   'P 1'
#
loop_
_entity.id
_entity.type
_entity.pdbx_description
1 polymer ?
#
loop_
_entity_poly.entity_id
_entity_poly.type
_entity_poly.pdbx_seq_one_letter_code
_entity_poly.pdbx_strand_id
1 'polypeptide(L)'
;MSSICDIDKGFREVCKTQQGGIDKVYLFPYVKYGVSDIAFRGNSRVNDPDAQSISRFPDTTIFEYEAVNISYTENATITRGGIEWSQNLSFTLPASFKDLNAFKLMYKDYSAIILDRNGNYRLIGLWNGGEVAINAGTGGSKNAMNGSTISLKAKEDNQAYFLTNFDTDFTIFNNESIDFLKFSVTGSSFQITTGAGNYLYNVTADDGYSATGLTGDHLINFTGVSEPHKVSISGVFPAFDFTGNADDVKMVELSNFGIYGLGSFSQEDAFDGCTNLTITATDGGNFKNVTNLTDSFLGCSSLTSFPFIDTGKVEDFNATWRNCTSLTDFPLLDFSSATTLRSAWSNCTTLKSFPANAFDNCTAIDFTDAFINTGLNEQSIDGILVSLDAAGQSNGTFTQSGGQAPSSIGLDAKTSLESKGWTITVTT
;
A
#
# COMPACT_ATOMS: atom_id res chain seq x y z
N MET A 1 -35.41 9.27 31.47
CA MET A 1 -36.78 9.26 30.89
C MET A 1 -36.68 9.93 29.53
N SER A 2 -36.72 9.16 28.45
CA SER A 2 -36.76 9.72 27.11
C SER A 2 -38.17 10.16 26.79
N SER A 3 -38.38 11.45 26.55
CA SER A 3 -39.67 11.97 26.10
C SER A 3 -39.86 11.58 24.62
N ILE A 4 -40.76 10.67 24.36
CA ILE A 4 -41.21 10.34 23.01
C ILE A 4 -42.19 11.39 22.57
N CYS A 5 -41.92 12.14 21.53
CA CYS A 5 -42.90 13.02 20.90
C CYS A 5 -43.67 12.21 19.87
N ASP A 6 -44.97 12.03 20.12
CA ASP A 6 -45.89 11.50 19.13
C ASP A 6 -46.28 12.61 18.14
N ILE A 7 -45.92 12.41 16.87
CA ILE A 7 -46.55 13.17 15.78
C ILE A 7 -47.65 12.29 15.21
N ASP A 8 -48.85 12.83 15.16
CA ASP A 8 -50.15 12.17 14.88
C ASP A 8 -50.28 11.53 13.48
N LYS A 9 -49.20 11.16 12.81
CA LYS A 9 -49.19 10.47 11.50
C LYS A 9 -48.03 9.52 11.31
N GLY A 10 -47.78 8.64 12.25
CA GLY A 10 -46.98 7.43 11.98
C GLY A 10 -45.46 7.57 11.96
N PHE A 11 -44.87 8.74 12.22
CA PHE A 11 -43.44 8.92 12.43
C PHE A 11 -43.20 9.15 13.91
N ARG A 12 -42.41 8.24 14.52
CA ARG A 12 -41.88 8.46 15.86
C ARG A 12 -40.51 9.14 15.72
N GLU A 13 -40.47 10.43 15.93
CA GLU A 13 -39.17 11.10 16.18
C GLU A 13 -38.87 11.10 17.67
N VAL A 14 -37.67 10.72 18.02
CA VAL A 14 -37.10 10.96 19.35
C VAL A 14 -36.82 12.47 19.45
N CYS A 15 -37.64 13.19 20.18
CA CYS A 15 -37.57 14.64 20.23
C CYS A 15 -36.27 15.17 20.83
N LYS A 16 -35.57 16.01 20.07
CA LYS A 16 -34.65 17.07 20.48
C LYS A 16 -33.48 16.73 21.44
N THR A 17 -33.17 15.47 21.66
CA THR A 17 -31.89 15.08 22.27
C THR A 17 -30.86 14.75 21.21
N GLN A 18 -31.25 14.65 19.93
CA GLN A 18 -30.32 14.41 18.83
C GLN A 18 -29.67 15.74 18.44
N GLN A 19 -28.36 15.79 18.60
CA GLN A 19 -27.54 16.90 18.11
C GLN A 19 -27.26 16.66 16.63
N GLY A 20 -27.74 17.56 15.76
CA GLY A 20 -27.35 17.53 14.35
C GLY A 20 -25.86 17.86 14.21
N GLY A 21 -25.23 17.25 13.21
CA GLY A 21 -23.83 17.48 12.86
C GLY A 21 -23.02 16.21 12.75
N ILE A 22 -21.82 16.34 12.27
CA ILE A 22 -20.86 15.25 12.07
C ILE A 22 -19.66 15.54 12.97
N ASP A 23 -19.19 14.52 13.70
CA ASP A 23 -18.07 14.63 14.62
C ASP A 23 -16.75 14.25 13.96
N LYS A 24 -16.76 13.18 13.17
CA LYS A 24 -15.56 12.62 12.56
C LYS A 24 -15.77 12.22 11.11
N VAL A 25 -14.68 12.25 10.36
CA VAL A 25 -14.62 11.76 8.96
C VAL A 25 -13.47 10.78 8.85
N TYR A 26 -13.76 9.64 8.26
CA TYR A 26 -12.78 8.62 7.92
C TYR A 26 -12.76 8.48 6.41
N LEU A 27 -11.59 8.62 5.79
CA LEU A 27 -11.39 8.42 4.35
C LEU A 27 -10.55 7.19 4.10
N PHE A 28 -10.87 6.45 3.06
CA PHE A 28 -10.07 5.30 2.63
C PHE A 28 -10.11 5.17 1.10
N PRO A 29 -9.04 4.63 0.49
CA PRO A 29 -9.00 4.38 -0.94
C PRO A 29 -10.17 3.48 -1.36
N TYR A 30 -10.85 3.85 -2.45
CA TYR A 30 -11.88 3.00 -3.02
C TYR A 30 -11.26 1.72 -3.58
N VAL A 31 -11.84 0.60 -3.20
CA VAL A 31 -11.57 -0.71 -3.77
C VAL A 31 -12.90 -1.26 -4.28
N LYS A 32 -12.92 -1.79 -5.49
CA LYS A 32 -14.12 -2.39 -6.03
C LYS A 32 -14.43 -3.68 -5.28
N TYR A 33 -15.40 -3.60 -4.39
CA TYR A 33 -15.87 -4.75 -3.62
C TYR A 33 -16.85 -5.59 -4.40
N GLY A 34 -16.80 -6.91 -4.23
CA GLY A 34 -17.88 -7.82 -4.59
C GLY A 34 -18.94 -7.85 -3.50
N VAL A 35 -20.18 -8.22 -3.84
CA VAL A 35 -21.27 -8.37 -2.86
C VAL A 35 -20.92 -9.38 -1.76
N SER A 36 -20.08 -10.38 -2.08
CA SER A 36 -19.57 -11.38 -1.13
C SER A 36 -18.55 -10.83 -0.11
N ASP A 37 -17.94 -9.68 -0.40
CA ASP A 37 -16.91 -9.09 0.45
C ASP A 37 -17.48 -8.28 1.59
N ILE A 38 -18.79 -8.02 1.56
CA ILE A 38 -19.50 -7.19 2.52
C ILE A 38 -20.61 -7.99 3.19
N ALA A 39 -20.59 -8.02 4.52
CA ALA A 39 -21.65 -8.66 5.30
C ALA A 39 -22.76 -7.66 5.64
N PHE A 40 -23.97 -7.93 5.16
CA PHE A 40 -25.15 -7.15 5.50
C PHE A 40 -25.89 -7.75 6.70
N ARG A 41 -26.58 -6.92 7.46
CA ARG A 41 -27.37 -7.35 8.61
C ARG A 41 -28.58 -8.16 8.14
N GLY A 42 -28.67 -9.42 8.58
CA GLY A 42 -29.77 -10.33 8.23
C GLY A 42 -29.63 -10.94 6.83
N ASN A 43 -30.70 -11.52 6.31
CA ASN A 43 -30.75 -12.13 4.97
C ASN A 43 -31.05 -11.08 3.86
N SER A 44 -30.67 -9.86 4.07
CA SER A 44 -31.02 -8.73 3.23
C SER A 44 -30.25 -8.76 1.92
N ARG A 45 -30.95 -8.45 0.84
CA ARG A 45 -30.34 -8.28 -0.47
C ARG A 45 -29.77 -6.87 -0.60
N VAL A 46 -28.74 -6.69 -1.40
CA VAL A 46 -28.07 -5.40 -1.65
C VAL A 46 -29.02 -4.23 -1.93
N ASN A 47 -30.20 -4.51 -2.49
CA ASN A 47 -31.20 -3.51 -2.86
C ASN A 47 -32.44 -3.51 -1.94
N ASP A 48 -32.33 -4.09 -0.73
CA ASP A 48 -33.44 -4.05 0.23
C ASP A 48 -33.40 -2.71 0.98
N PRO A 49 -34.45 -1.86 0.87
CA PRO A 49 -34.47 -0.56 1.56
C PRO A 49 -34.41 -0.68 3.10
N ASP A 50 -34.81 -1.83 3.66
CA ASP A 50 -34.74 -2.08 5.10
C ASP A 50 -33.35 -2.59 5.55
N ALA A 51 -32.45 -2.90 4.60
CA ALA A 51 -31.12 -3.46 4.84
C ALA A 51 -30.00 -2.46 4.59
N GLN A 52 -30.13 -1.27 5.11
CA GLN A 52 -29.14 -0.20 4.93
C GLN A 52 -28.00 -0.26 5.96
N SER A 53 -27.81 -1.39 6.62
CA SER A 53 -26.73 -1.54 7.59
C SER A 53 -25.77 -2.66 7.21
N ILE A 54 -24.48 -2.40 7.35
CA ILE A 54 -23.40 -3.35 7.12
C ILE A 54 -22.91 -3.82 8.48
N SER A 55 -22.84 -5.12 8.68
CA SER A 55 -22.34 -5.75 9.91
C SER A 55 -20.84 -6.07 9.87
N ARG A 56 -20.26 -6.12 8.68
CA ARG A 56 -18.84 -6.32 8.45
C ARG A 56 -18.41 -5.59 7.20
N PHE A 57 -17.28 -4.93 7.28
CA PHE A 57 -16.63 -4.23 6.17
C PHE A 57 -15.26 -4.87 5.87
N PRO A 58 -14.85 -5.00 4.60
CA PRO A 58 -13.55 -5.56 4.26
C PRO A 58 -12.39 -4.74 4.82
N ASP A 59 -11.29 -5.41 5.08
CA ASP A 59 -10.05 -4.80 5.54
C ASP A 59 -9.55 -3.76 4.53
N THR A 60 -9.37 -2.52 4.97
CA THR A 60 -8.87 -1.42 4.14
C THR A 60 -8.21 -0.36 5.00
N THR A 61 -7.34 0.41 4.37
CA THR A 61 -6.66 1.56 4.97
C THR A 61 -7.62 2.70 5.24
N ILE A 62 -7.73 3.16 6.49
CA ILE A 62 -8.62 4.25 6.87
C ILE A 62 -7.85 5.40 7.50
N PHE A 63 -8.09 6.61 6.99
CA PHE A 63 -7.53 7.85 7.53
C PHE A 63 -8.60 8.57 8.34
N GLU A 64 -8.38 8.71 9.65
CA GLU A 64 -9.24 9.49 10.52
C GLU A 64 -8.86 10.97 10.48
N TYR A 65 -9.84 11.85 10.34
CA TYR A 65 -9.66 13.29 10.35
C TYR A 65 -10.52 13.96 11.44
N GLU A 66 -9.86 14.67 12.33
CA GLU A 66 -10.51 15.70 13.12
C GLU A 66 -10.68 16.94 12.24
N ALA A 67 -11.87 17.13 11.73
CA ALA A 67 -12.16 18.16 10.77
C ALA A 67 -13.16 19.18 11.33
N VAL A 68 -13.19 20.34 10.72
CA VAL A 68 -14.16 21.39 11.05
C VAL A 68 -15.04 21.68 9.83
N ASN A 69 -16.21 22.28 10.07
CA ASN A 69 -17.20 22.61 9.03
C ASN A 69 -17.55 21.39 8.15
N ILE A 70 -17.83 20.26 8.81
CA ILE A 70 -18.20 19.04 8.10
C ILE A 70 -19.67 19.16 7.67
N SER A 71 -19.92 18.91 6.40
CA SER A 71 -21.29 18.82 5.82
C SER A 71 -21.42 17.59 4.95
N TYR A 72 -22.55 16.94 5.05
CA TYR A 72 -22.95 15.83 4.19
C TYR A 72 -24.33 16.07 3.64
N THR A 73 -24.51 15.82 2.34
CA THR A 73 -25.81 15.86 1.67
C THR A 73 -25.96 14.66 0.75
N GLU A 74 -27.15 14.12 0.73
CA GLU A 74 -27.51 13.00 -0.12
C GLU A 74 -28.82 13.31 -0.86
N ASN A 75 -28.81 13.17 -2.18
CA ASN A 75 -29.92 13.50 -3.03
C ASN A 75 -30.20 12.38 -4.03
N ALA A 76 -31.46 11.95 -4.12
CA ALA A 76 -31.91 11.00 -5.12
C ALA A 76 -32.31 11.72 -6.41
N THR A 77 -31.88 11.22 -7.54
CA THR A 77 -32.33 11.64 -8.87
C THR A 77 -32.93 10.44 -9.59
N ILE A 78 -34.21 10.55 -9.95
CA ILE A 78 -34.93 9.50 -10.69
C ILE A 78 -34.68 9.72 -12.18
N THR A 79 -34.09 8.75 -12.84
CA THR A 79 -33.83 8.73 -14.28
C THR A 79 -34.61 7.59 -14.94
N ARG A 80 -34.58 7.53 -16.30
CA ARG A 80 -35.16 6.38 -17.02
C ARG A 80 -34.42 5.06 -16.74
N GLY A 81 -33.17 5.14 -16.23
CA GLY A 81 -32.33 3.98 -15.90
C GLY A 81 -32.43 3.51 -14.44
N GLY A 82 -33.17 4.25 -13.59
CA GLY A 82 -33.24 3.94 -12.16
C GLY A 82 -33.12 5.16 -11.26
N ILE A 83 -32.78 4.93 -10.01
CA ILE A 83 -32.48 5.96 -9.02
C ILE A 83 -30.96 6.09 -8.88
N GLU A 84 -30.46 7.30 -9.07
CA GLU A 84 -29.06 7.66 -8.78
C GLU A 84 -29.02 8.47 -7.49
N TRP A 85 -28.19 8.09 -6.54
CA TRP A 85 -27.94 8.80 -5.31
C TRP A 85 -26.63 9.59 -5.39
N SER A 86 -26.73 10.92 -5.34
CA SER A 86 -25.57 11.80 -5.26
C SER A 86 -25.22 12.06 -3.81
N GLN A 87 -24.09 11.52 -3.36
CA GLN A 87 -23.57 11.64 -2.00
C GLN A 87 -22.42 12.66 -2.00
N ASN A 88 -22.58 13.75 -1.26
CA ASN A 88 -21.59 14.82 -1.21
C ASN A 88 -21.16 15.07 0.23
N LEU A 89 -19.87 14.85 0.50
CA LEU A 89 -19.22 15.14 1.77
C LEU A 89 -18.24 16.30 1.57
N SER A 90 -18.26 17.29 2.46
CA SER A 90 -17.29 18.39 2.49
C SER A 90 -16.85 18.67 3.92
N PHE A 91 -15.55 18.85 4.12
CA PHE A 91 -14.98 19.18 5.43
C PHE A 91 -13.69 19.99 5.28
N THR A 92 -13.27 20.70 6.32
CA THR A 92 -12.07 21.53 6.30
C THR A 92 -11.07 21.02 7.32
N LEU A 93 -9.83 20.83 6.86
CA LEU A 93 -8.67 20.56 7.71
C LEU A 93 -7.98 21.88 8.06
N PRO A 94 -7.68 22.16 9.35
CA PRO A 94 -6.96 23.36 9.75
C PRO A 94 -5.56 23.46 9.12
N ALA A 95 -5.03 24.67 8.98
CA ALA A 95 -3.70 24.91 8.38
C ALA A 95 -2.52 24.32 9.16
N SER A 96 -2.73 23.97 10.43
CA SER A 96 -1.77 23.21 11.23
C SER A 96 -1.57 21.78 10.74
N PHE A 97 -2.50 21.27 9.94
CA PHE A 97 -2.43 19.99 9.28
C PHE A 97 -1.58 20.13 8.01
N LYS A 98 -0.27 20.19 8.18
CA LYS A 98 0.70 20.17 7.08
C LYS A 98 0.85 18.77 6.49
N ASP A 99 -0.19 17.96 6.55
CA ASP A 99 -0.08 16.59 6.15
C ASP A 99 -0.05 16.49 4.61
N LEU A 100 1.08 16.00 4.11
CA LEU A 100 1.24 15.59 2.71
C LEU A 100 0.15 14.59 2.25
N ASN A 101 -0.55 13.95 3.18
CA ASN A 101 -1.63 13.02 2.91
C ASN A 101 -2.83 13.67 2.19
N ALA A 102 -3.05 14.98 2.39
CA ALA A 102 -4.07 15.69 1.63
C ALA A 102 -3.80 15.67 0.11
N PHE A 103 -2.52 15.71 -0.31
CA PHE A 103 -2.14 15.64 -1.72
C PHE A 103 -2.22 14.21 -2.29
N LYS A 104 -2.09 13.19 -1.45
CA LYS A 104 -2.26 11.78 -1.86
C LYS A 104 -3.71 11.47 -2.27
N LEU A 105 -4.69 12.25 -1.76
CA LEU A 105 -6.10 12.09 -2.07
C LEU A 105 -6.45 12.50 -3.52
N MET A 106 -5.60 13.25 -4.23
CA MET A 106 -5.92 13.83 -5.53
C MET A 106 -5.91 12.85 -6.72
N TYR A 107 -5.46 11.61 -6.53
CA TYR A 107 -5.18 10.70 -7.66
C TYR A 107 -5.95 9.38 -7.63
N LYS A 108 -6.87 9.19 -6.70
CA LYS A 108 -7.66 7.94 -6.58
C LYS A 108 -9.09 8.28 -6.19
N ASP A 109 -10.00 7.37 -6.53
CA ASP A 109 -11.34 7.38 -5.95
C ASP A 109 -11.25 6.97 -4.48
N TYR A 110 -12.13 7.55 -3.67
CA TYR A 110 -12.20 7.31 -2.24
C TYR A 110 -13.61 6.94 -1.81
N SER A 111 -13.68 6.22 -0.71
CA SER A 111 -14.89 6.08 0.08
C SER A 111 -14.71 6.81 1.41
N ALA A 112 -15.79 7.14 2.07
CA ALA A 112 -15.74 7.79 3.36
C ALA A 112 -16.71 7.17 4.35
N ILE A 113 -16.35 7.23 5.63
CA ILE A 113 -17.28 6.98 6.73
C ILE A 113 -17.41 8.27 7.52
N ILE A 114 -18.61 8.64 7.88
CA ILE A 114 -18.88 9.76 8.77
C ILE A 114 -19.52 9.25 10.07
N LEU A 115 -19.06 9.79 11.19
CA LEU A 115 -19.69 9.62 12.50
C LEU A 115 -20.54 10.86 12.80
N ASP A 116 -21.84 10.68 12.97
CA ASP A 116 -22.71 11.75 13.41
C ASP A 116 -22.70 11.89 14.95
N ARG A 117 -23.17 13.02 15.46
CA ARG A 117 -23.24 13.32 16.92
C ARG A 117 -24.18 12.42 17.70
N ASN A 118 -24.91 11.55 17.02
CA ASN A 118 -25.79 10.56 17.64
C ASN A 118 -25.13 9.19 17.72
N GLY A 119 -23.86 9.06 17.30
CA GLY A 119 -23.10 7.83 17.30
C GLY A 119 -23.40 6.91 16.12
N ASN A 120 -24.02 7.42 15.04
CA ASN A 120 -24.28 6.60 13.85
C ASN A 120 -23.16 6.78 12.83
N TYR A 121 -22.70 5.68 12.29
CA TYR A 121 -21.73 5.64 11.22
C TYR A 121 -22.42 5.43 9.87
N ARG A 122 -22.04 6.23 8.87
CA ARG A 122 -22.53 6.09 7.48
C ARG A 122 -21.38 5.95 6.52
N LEU A 123 -21.51 5.01 5.60
CA LEU A 123 -20.52 4.71 4.56
C LEU A 123 -20.95 5.33 3.24
N ILE A 124 -20.08 6.14 2.67
CA ILE A 124 -20.28 6.95 1.46
C ILE A 124 -19.39 6.37 0.35
N GLY A 125 -19.89 6.23 -0.87
CA GLY A 125 -19.11 5.78 -2.02
C GLY A 125 -18.69 4.32 -1.95
N LEU A 126 -19.60 3.42 -1.53
CA LEU A 126 -19.30 2.01 -1.34
C LEU A 126 -19.03 1.27 -2.66
N TRP A 127 -19.88 1.46 -3.67
CA TRP A 127 -19.88 0.65 -4.88
C TRP A 127 -19.13 1.28 -6.06
N ASN A 128 -19.14 2.60 -6.14
CA ASN A 128 -18.55 3.33 -7.25
C ASN A 128 -17.39 4.23 -6.84
N GLY A 129 -17.14 4.37 -5.53
CA GLY A 129 -16.17 5.33 -5.02
C GLY A 129 -16.64 6.78 -5.22
N GLY A 130 -15.79 7.71 -4.85
CA GLY A 130 -16.07 9.13 -5.02
C GLY A 130 -14.82 9.91 -5.43
N GLU A 131 -15.03 10.90 -6.28
CA GLU A 131 -14.00 11.85 -6.68
C GLU A 131 -13.69 12.81 -5.53
N VAL A 132 -12.41 12.96 -5.20
CA VAL A 132 -11.94 13.88 -4.17
C VAL A 132 -11.39 15.15 -4.81
N ALA A 133 -11.91 16.30 -4.38
CA ALA A 133 -11.34 17.61 -4.71
C ALA A 133 -10.82 18.31 -3.46
N ILE A 134 -9.67 18.96 -3.56
CA ILE A 134 -9.02 19.69 -2.48
C ILE A 134 -8.86 21.14 -2.88
N ASN A 135 -9.42 22.04 -2.07
CA ASN A 135 -9.27 23.49 -2.23
C ASN A 135 -8.49 24.04 -1.04
N ALA A 136 -7.22 24.39 -1.24
CA ALA A 136 -6.40 25.06 -0.24
C ALA A 136 -6.57 26.57 -0.33
N GLY A 137 -6.81 27.22 0.80
CA GLY A 137 -6.98 28.67 0.86
C GLY A 137 -6.43 29.27 2.13
N THR A 138 -5.79 30.44 2.01
CA THR A 138 -5.52 31.32 3.13
C THR A 138 -6.63 32.36 3.17
N GLY A 139 -7.43 32.36 4.22
CA GLY A 139 -8.51 33.34 4.36
C GLY A 139 -8.02 34.78 4.34
N GLY A 140 -8.70 35.62 3.57
CA GLY A 140 -8.34 37.04 3.41
C GLY A 140 -8.72 37.95 4.57
N SER A 141 -9.26 37.45 5.68
CA SER A 141 -9.64 38.21 6.86
C SER A 141 -9.15 37.56 8.15
N LYS A 142 -9.02 38.33 9.22
CA LYS A 142 -8.52 37.87 10.53
C LYS A 142 -9.33 36.69 11.13
N ASN A 143 -10.56 36.52 10.71
CA ASN A 143 -11.48 35.46 11.15
C ASN A 143 -11.71 34.40 10.07
N ALA A 144 -11.07 34.50 8.92
CA ALA A 144 -11.19 33.49 7.87
C ALA A 144 -10.32 32.29 8.19
N MET A 145 -10.88 31.10 8.02
CA MET A 145 -10.19 29.86 8.32
C MET A 145 -9.03 29.64 7.35
N ASN A 146 -7.87 29.39 7.90
CA ASN A 146 -6.69 29.00 7.16
C ASN A 146 -6.66 27.48 7.11
N GLY A 147 -6.84 26.87 5.94
CA GLY A 147 -6.92 25.42 5.84
C GLY A 147 -7.25 24.90 4.44
N SER A 148 -7.38 23.62 4.33
CA SER A 148 -7.78 22.93 3.08
C SER A 148 -9.18 22.38 3.21
N THR A 149 -10.07 22.74 2.29
CA THR A 149 -11.39 22.12 2.17
C THR A 149 -11.29 20.92 1.26
N ILE A 150 -11.70 19.77 1.77
CA ILE A 150 -11.78 18.51 1.05
C ILE A 150 -13.24 18.26 0.73
N SER A 151 -13.54 17.88 -0.50
CA SER A 151 -14.87 17.43 -0.91
C SER A 151 -14.78 16.07 -1.59
N LEU A 152 -15.63 15.14 -1.18
CA LEU A 152 -15.86 13.84 -1.80
C LEU A 152 -17.24 13.83 -2.45
N LYS A 153 -17.30 13.46 -3.72
CA LYS A 153 -18.56 13.32 -4.47
C LYS A 153 -18.66 11.93 -5.04
N ALA A 154 -19.63 11.16 -4.56
CA ALA A 154 -19.91 9.83 -5.05
C ALA A 154 -21.29 9.77 -5.70
N LYS A 155 -21.45 8.88 -6.68
CA LYS A 155 -22.71 8.54 -7.33
C LYS A 155 -22.97 7.06 -7.16
N GLU A 156 -24.06 6.74 -6.48
CA GLU A 156 -24.37 5.38 -6.04
C GLU A 156 -25.79 5.00 -6.47
N ASP A 157 -26.03 3.69 -6.61
CA ASP A 157 -27.37 3.16 -6.88
C ASP A 157 -28.24 3.10 -5.62
N ASN A 158 -27.62 3.27 -4.44
CA ASN A 158 -28.26 3.19 -3.13
C ASN A 158 -27.85 4.35 -2.23
N GLN A 159 -28.66 4.59 -1.19
CA GLN A 159 -28.30 5.49 -0.09
C GLN A 159 -27.00 5.04 0.60
N ALA A 160 -26.36 5.97 1.31
CA ALA A 160 -25.22 5.65 2.17
C ALA A 160 -25.63 4.66 3.27
N TYR A 161 -24.88 3.56 3.35
CA TYR A 161 -25.17 2.47 4.29
C TYR A 161 -24.81 2.83 5.72
N PHE A 162 -25.61 2.33 6.67
CA PHE A 162 -25.25 2.40 8.09
C PHE A 162 -24.32 1.25 8.46
N LEU A 163 -23.29 1.55 9.25
CA LEU A 163 -22.41 0.56 9.85
C LEU A 163 -22.86 0.29 11.28
N THR A 164 -23.13 -0.97 11.61
CA THR A 164 -23.72 -1.34 12.91
C THR A 164 -22.68 -1.67 13.98
N ASN A 165 -21.47 -2.05 13.61
CA ASN A 165 -20.42 -2.49 14.53
C ASN A 165 -19.08 -1.79 14.23
N PHE A 166 -19.13 -0.53 13.81
CA PHE A 166 -17.95 0.22 13.45
C PHE A 166 -16.88 0.20 14.55
N ASP A 167 -17.28 0.40 15.81
CA ASP A 167 -16.33 0.46 16.93
C ASP A 167 -15.67 -0.90 17.25
N THR A 168 -16.32 -2.02 16.97
CA THR A 168 -15.76 -3.36 17.20
C THR A 168 -14.95 -3.87 16.02
N ASP A 169 -15.40 -3.59 14.82
CA ASP A 169 -14.73 -4.04 13.60
C ASP A 169 -13.60 -3.08 13.19
N PHE A 170 -13.69 -1.80 13.57
CA PHE A 170 -12.70 -0.76 13.29
C PHE A 170 -11.75 -0.42 14.45
N THR A 171 -12.00 -0.83 15.68
CA THR A 171 -10.98 -0.77 16.75
C THR A 171 -9.81 -1.70 16.47
N ILE A 172 -10.02 -2.75 15.70
CA ILE A 172 -8.96 -3.57 15.15
C ILE A 172 -8.11 -2.75 14.16
N PHE A 173 -8.69 -1.80 13.43
CA PHE A 173 -8.00 -0.95 12.46
C PHE A 173 -7.38 0.32 13.06
N ASN A 174 -8.01 0.94 14.06
CA ASN A 174 -7.48 2.17 14.67
C ASN A 174 -6.40 1.93 15.73
N ASN A 175 -6.28 0.73 16.28
CA ASN A 175 -5.19 0.38 17.20
C ASN A 175 -4.05 -0.39 16.55
N GLU A 176 -4.25 -0.87 15.33
CA GLU A 176 -3.19 -1.53 14.56
C GLU A 176 -2.99 -0.79 13.24
N SER A 177 -2.62 0.47 13.37
CA SER A 177 -2.55 1.43 12.29
C SER A 177 -1.61 0.98 11.18
N ILE A 178 -2.07 1.26 10.00
CA ILE A 178 -1.36 1.34 8.73
C ILE A 178 -0.06 2.16 8.82
N ASP A 179 0.09 2.94 9.86
CA ASP A 179 1.28 3.74 10.11
C ASP A 179 2.38 2.98 10.86
N PHE A 180 2.23 1.68 11.13
CA PHE A 180 3.29 0.89 11.74
C PHE A 180 3.99 0.00 10.71
N LEU A 181 5.31 0.09 10.70
CA LEU A 181 6.14 -0.97 10.17
C LEU A 181 6.09 -2.13 11.17
N LYS A 182 5.71 -3.33 10.73
CA LYS A 182 5.61 -4.52 11.60
C LYS A 182 6.45 -5.65 11.05
N PHE A 183 7.24 -6.21 11.92
CA PHE A 183 8.10 -7.35 11.59
C PHE A 183 8.31 -8.26 12.78
N SER A 184 8.81 -9.46 12.52
CA SER A 184 9.13 -10.45 13.55
C SER A 184 10.60 -10.80 13.51
N VAL A 185 11.20 -10.95 14.69
CA VAL A 185 12.63 -11.26 14.85
C VAL A 185 12.86 -12.39 15.85
N THR A 186 13.97 -13.08 15.72
CA THR A 186 14.41 -14.12 16.66
C THR A 186 15.57 -13.64 17.52
N GLY A 187 15.82 -14.33 18.63
CA GLY A 187 16.92 -14.05 19.55
C GLY A 187 16.54 -13.13 20.71
N SER A 188 17.41 -13.07 21.74
CA SER A 188 17.19 -12.28 22.96
C SER A 188 17.37 -10.78 22.77
N SER A 189 17.86 -10.35 21.62
CA SER A 189 18.04 -8.93 21.27
C SER A 189 17.99 -8.74 19.75
N PHE A 190 17.63 -7.53 19.32
CA PHE A 190 17.66 -7.12 17.93
C PHE A 190 18.15 -5.69 17.80
N GLN A 191 19.15 -5.49 16.94
CA GLN A 191 19.67 -4.16 16.60
C GLN A 191 18.92 -3.60 15.41
N ILE A 192 18.09 -2.58 15.64
CA ILE A 192 17.60 -1.73 14.56
C ILE A 192 18.78 -0.90 14.06
N THR A 193 19.11 -1.03 12.80
CA THR A 193 20.08 -0.18 12.10
C THR A 193 19.38 0.72 11.11
N THR A 194 19.84 1.96 11.04
CA THR A 194 19.20 3.04 10.27
C THR A 194 20.14 3.51 9.18
N GLY A 195 19.64 3.54 7.94
CA GLY A 195 20.37 4.06 6.79
C GLY A 195 20.43 5.60 6.77
N ALA A 196 20.73 6.15 5.63
CA ALA A 196 20.72 7.60 5.44
C ALA A 196 19.30 8.16 5.53
N GLY A 197 19.09 9.20 6.33
CA GLY A 197 17.78 9.85 6.45
C GLY A 197 17.58 10.57 7.77
N ASN A 198 16.39 11.15 7.91
CA ASN A 198 15.96 11.77 9.16
C ASN A 198 15.00 10.82 9.86
N TYR A 199 15.39 10.35 11.02
CA TYR A 199 14.63 9.41 11.84
C TYR A 199 14.02 10.12 13.03
N LEU A 200 12.76 9.85 13.31
CA LEU A 200 12.07 10.18 14.55
C LEU A 200 10.98 9.13 14.76
N TYR A 201 11.29 8.07 15.48
CA TYR A 201 10.41 6.92 15.57
C TYR A 201 10.25 6.42 17.00
N ASN A 202 9.22 5.60 17.18
CA ASN A 202 8.97 4.87 18.41
C ASN A 202 8.94 3.38 18.06
N VAL A 203 9.33 2.56 19.02
CA VAL A 203 9.36 1.12 18.91
C VAL A 203 8.57 0.49 20.05
N THR A 204 7.81 -0.54 19.74
CA THR A 204 7.16 -1.42 20.73
C THR A 204 7.38 -2.88 20.34
N ALA A 205 7.41 -3.77 21.32
CA ALA A 205 7.45 -5.21 21.09
C ALA A 205 6.40 -5.94 21.94
N ASP A 206 6.09 -7.18 21.55
CA ASP A 206 5.05 -8.01 22.15
C ASP A 206 5.34 -8.45 23.58
N ASP A 207 6.60 -8.32 24.04
CA ASP A 207 7.01 -8.58 25.42
C ASP A 207 6.81 -7.39 26.37
N GLY A 208 6.22 -6.29 25.86
CA GLY A 208 5.99 -5.04 26.58
C GLY A 208 7.14 -4.04 26.48
N TYR A 209 8.18 -4.33 25.69
CA TYR A 209 9.24 -3.36 25.38
C TYR A 209 8.66 -2.13 24.71
N SER A 210 9.13 -0.95 25.10
CA SER A 210 8.75 0.33 24.48
C SER A 210 9.87 1.35 24.58
N ALA A 211 10.16 2.04 23.47
CA ALA A 211 11.07 3.18 23.41
C ALA A 211 10.51 4.23 22.46
N THR A 212 10.72 5.52 22.76
CA THR A 212 10.12 6.63 22.02
C THR A 212 11.15 7.73 21.71
N GLY A 213 10.90 8.47 20.61
CA GLY A 213 11.72 9.61 20.23
C GLY A 213 13.12 9.23 19.72
N LEU A 214 13.25 8.05 19.13
CA LEU A 214 14.51 7.54 18.62
C LEU A 214 14.89 8.24 17.31
N THR A 215 16.18 8.54 17.12
CA THR A 215 16.68 9.29 15.97
C THR A 215 17.81 8.59 15.21
N GLY A 216 18.10 7.33 15.54
CA GLY A 216 19.17 6.54 14.94
C GLY A 216 19.07 5.09 15.39
N ASP A 217 20.18 4.37 15.30
CA ASP A 217 20.26 2.96 15.67
C ASP A 217 19.77 2.69 17.09
N HIS A 218 19.11 1.55 17.27
CA HIS A 218 18.53 1.22 18.56
C HIS A 218 18.53 -0.29 18.84
N LEU A 219 19.07 -0.67 20.00
CA LEU A 219 19.10 -2.05 20.47
C LEU A 219 17.84 -2.36 21.29
N ILE A 220 17.08 -3.34 20.87
CA ILE A 220 15.99 -3.93 21.64
C ILE A 220 16.54 -5.14 22.39
N ASN A 221 16.31 -5.20 23.72
CA ASN A 221 16.58 -6.40 24.53
C ASN A 221 15.24 -6.99 24.95
N PHE A 222 14.93 -8.17 24.45
CA PHE A 222 13.69 -8.86 24.74
C PHE A 222 13.74 -9.52 26.12
N THR A 223 12.65 -9.37 26.87
CA THR A 223 12.44 -10.01 28.16
C THR A 223 11.44 -11.17 28.09
N GLY A 224 10.76 -11.27 26.96
CA GLY A 224 9.76 -12.29 26.68
C GLY A 224 10.36 -13.67 26.42
N VAL A 225 9.53 -14.68 26.49
CA VAL A 225 9.94 -16.09 26.46
C VAL A 225 9.57 -16.83 25.18
N SER A 226 8.83 -16.19 24.27
CA SER A 226 8.38 -16.82 23.02
C SER A 226 8.97 -16.12 21.79
N GLU A 227 9.66 -16.87 20.97
CA GLU A 227 10.11 -16.43 19.64
C GLU A 227 9.15 -16.92 18.55
N PRO A 228 9.00 -16.21 17.43
CA PRO A 228 9.63 -14.91 17.13
C PRO A 228 8.94 -13.75 17.88
N HIS A 229 9.72 -12.74 18.25
CA HIS A 229 9.22 -11.49 18.84
C HIS A 229 8.62 -10.61 17.76
N LYS A 230 7.44 -10.04 18.01
CA LYS A 230 6.78 -9.09 17.12
C LYS A 230 7.17 -7.67 17.49
N VAL A 231 7.70 -6.94 16.52
CA VAL A 231 8.14 -5.55 16.68
C VAL A 231 7.29 -4.65 15.80
N SER A 232 6.92 -3.49 16.34
CA SER A 232 6.19 -2.46 15.62
C SER A 232 6.91 -1.11 15.75
N ILE A 233 7.10 -0.42 14.62
CA ILE A 233 7.71 0.91 14.55
C ILE A 233 6.69 1.92 14.04
N SER A 234 6.57 3.06 14.72
CA SER A 234 5.75 4.22 14.32
C SER A 234 6.60 5.49 14.22
N GLY A 235 6.07 6.51 13.54
CA GLY A 235 6.75 7.78 13.35
C GLY A 235 7.44 7.89 11.99
N VAL A 236 8.63 8.47 11.93
CA VAL A 236 9.42 8.63 10.70
C VAL A 236 10.54 7.61 10.68
N PHE A 237 10.42 6.59 9.83
CA PHE A 237 11.39 5.52 9.65
C PHE A 237 11.62 5.28 8.15
N PRO A 238 12.60 5.97 7.53
CA PRO A 238 12.84 5.91 6.09
C PRO A 238 13.29 4.54 5.58
N ALA A 239 14.31 3.94 6.20
CA ALA A 239 14.89 2.67 5.76
C ALA A 239 15.61 1.96 6.90
N PHE A 240 15.72 0.64 6.81
CA PHE A 240 16.78 -0.10 7.49
C PHE A 240 18.09 0.04 6.74
N ASP A 241 19.19 -0.37 7.39
CA ASP A 241 20.48 -0.61 6.77
C ASP A 241 21.13 -1.80 7.48
N PHE A 242 21.10 -2.95 6.81
CA PHE A 242 21.68 -4.17 7.37
C PHE A 242 23.10 -4.46 6.88
N THR A 243 23.73 -3.53 6.17
CA THR A 243 25.11 -3.71 5.68
C THR A 243 26.05 -4.13 6.81
N GLY A 244 26.52 -5.38 6.75
CA GLY A 244 27.45 -5.94 7.73
C GLY A 244 26.91 -6.07 9.15
N ASN A 245 25.60 -6.01 9.35
CA ASN A 245 24.98 -6.20 10.65
C ASN A 245 24.65 -7.68 10.88
N ALA A 246 25.14 -8.26 11.97
CA ALA A 246 24.90 -9.67 12.30
C ALA A 246 23.45 -9.99 12.73
N ASP A 247 22.59 -8.97 12.86
CA ASP A 247 21.18 -9.13 13.22
C ASP A 247 20.26 -9.25 12.00
N ASP A 248 20.80 -9.11 10.78
CA ASP A 248 20.11 -9.38 9.52
C ASP A 248 19.40 -10.75 9.51
N VAL A 249 20.11 -11.80 9.90
CA VAL A 249 19.61 -13.18 9.97
C VAL A 249 18.50 -13.38 11.03
N LYS A 250 18.32 -12.44 11.96
CA LYS A 250 17.28 -12.50 12.99
C LYS A 250 15.93 -12.05 12.48
N MET A 251 15.86 -11.25 11.42
CA MET A 251 14.60 -10.85 10.82
C MET A 251 13.97 -12.03 10.07
N VAL A 252 12.77 -12.44 10.48
CA VAL A 252 12.11 -13.64 9.93
C VAL A 252 10.83 -13.34 9.16
N GLU A 253 10.16 -12.23 9.49
CA GLU A 253 8.93 -11.85 8.81
C GLU A 253 8.81 -10.33 8.73
N LEU A 254 8.39 -9.83 7.58
CA LEU A 254 7.86 -8.48 7.40
C LEU A 254 6.36 -8.59 7.12
N SER A 255 5.55 -8.28 8.12
CA SER A 255 4.09 -8.49 8.07
C SER A 255 3.31 -7.23 7.68
N ASN A 256 3.91 -6.04 7.81
CA ASN A 256 3.34 -4.78 7.35
C ASN A 256 4.46 -3.78 7.04
N PHE A 257 4.45 -3.18 5.87
CA PHE A 257 5.37 -2.08 5.54
C PHE A 257 4.96 -0.78 6.24
N GLY A 258 3.66 -0.48 6.33
CA GLY A 258 3.14 0.72 7.00
C GLY A 258 3.82 2.00 6.55
N ILE A 259 4.48 2.66 7.50
CA ILE A 259 5.25 3.90 7.25
C ILE A 259 6.58 3.68 6.51
N TYR A 260 7.03 2.45 6.34
CA TYR A 260 8.33 2.14 5.77
C TYR A 260 8.51 2.75 4.37
N GLY A 261 9.64 3.38 4.14
CA GLY A 261 9.92 4.10 2.91
C GLY A 261 9.35 5.52 2.84
N LEU A 262 8.56 5.96 3.83
CA LEU A 262 8.00 7.30 3.85
C LEU A 262 9.11 8.37 3.99
N GLY A 263 9.22 9.23 2.97
CA GLY A 263 10.25 10.27 2.93
C GLY A 263 11.64 9.79 2.52
N SER A 264 11.80 8.50 2.23
CA SER A 264 13.04 7.96 1.68
C SER A 264 13.09 8.10 0.16
N PHE A 265 14.30 8.33 -0.35
CA PHE A 265 14.63 8.23 -1.77
C PHE A 265 15.52 7.02 -2.06
N SER A 266 16.13 6.41 -1.03
CA SER A 266 16.99 5.24 -1.16
C SER A 266 16.60 4.17 -0.14
N GLN A 267 16.61 2.93 -0.59
CA GLN A 267 16.46 1.72 0.19
C GLN A 267 17.69 0.81 -0.02
N GLU A 268 18.84 1.42 -0.36
CA GLU A 268 20.09 0.69 -0.54
C GLU A 268 20.40 -0.12 0.70
N ASP A 269 20.78 -1.41 0.51
CA ASP A 269 21.13 -2.37 1.56
C ASP A 269 20.06 -2.62 2.65
N ALA A 270 18.82 -2.20 2.41
CA ALA A 270 17.77 -2.13 3.45
C ALA A 270 17.49 -3.47 4.14
N PHE A 271 17.52 -4.58 3.40
CA PHE A 271 17.35 -5.95 3.91
C PHE A 271 18.49 -6.85 3.43
N ASP A 272 19.69 -6.29 3.18
CA ASP A 272 20.85 -7.07 2.77
C ASP A 272 21.16 -8.15 3.82
N GLY A 273 21.36 -9.38 3.37
CA GLY A 273 21.70 -10.51 4.24
C GLY A 273 20.57 -11.08 5.09
N CYS A 274 19.33 -10.55 5.00
CA CYS A 274 18.18 -11.07 5.75
C CYS A 274 17.78 -12.47 5.25
N THR A 275 18.64 -13.47 5.46
CA THR A 275 18.52 -14.82 4.90
C THR A 275 17.27 -15.58 5.34
N ASN A 276 16.68 -15.23 6.48
CA ASN A 276 15.49 -15.85 7.04
C ASN A 276 14.20 -15.08 6.74
N LEU A 277 14.30 -13.93 6.05
CA LEU A 277 13.16 -13.05 5.81
C LEU A 277 12.12 -13.68 4.89
N THR A 278 10.87 -13.62 5.33
CA THR A 278 9.66 -13.79 4.51
C THR A 278 8.84 -12.50 4.53
N ILE A 279 8.16 -12.17 3.45
CA ILE A 279 7.31 -10.98 3.38
C ILE A 279 5.87 -11.43 3.20
N THR A 280 5.04 -11.17 4.23
CA THR A 280 3.60 -11.44 4.23
C THR A 280 2.78 -10.15 4.09
N ALA A 281 3.46 -9.00 4.13
CA ALA A 281 2.86 -7.69 3.94
C ALA A 281 2.15 -7.56 2.58
N THR A 282 0.97 -6.98 2.57
CA THR A 282 0.16 -6.72 1.37
C THR A 282 -0.08 -5.24 1.11
N ASP A 283 0.36 -4.38 2.01
CA ASP A 283 0.15 -2.93 1.95
C ASP A 283 1.11 -2.18 1.00
N GLY A 284 2.15 -2.86 0.49
CA GLY A 284 3.09 -2.33 -0.50
C GLY A 284 3.96 -1.15 -0.03
N GLY A 285 3.81 -0.68 1.20
CA GLY A 285 4.61 0.39 1.79
C GLY A 285 4.50 1.75 1.07
N ASN A 286 5.48 2.62 1.35
CA ASN A 286 5.55 3.98 0.80
C ASN A 286 6.71 4.17 -0.19
N PHE A 287 6.87 3.22 -1.11
CA PHE A 287 7.99 3.21 -2.07
C PHE A 287 7.90 4.25 -3.20
N LYS A 288 6.77 4.90 -3.38
CA LYS A 288 6.48 5.80 -4.52
C LYS A 288 7.48 6.94 -4.77
N ASN A 289 8.36 7.25 -3.82
CA ASN A 289 9.41 8.26 -3.96
C ASN A 289 10.81 7.64 -3.94
N VAL A 290 10.91 6.33 -3.77
CA VAL A 290 12.18 5.62 -3.79
C VAL A 290 12.72 5.60 -5.22
N THR A 291 13.98 5.98 -5.38
CA THR A 291 14.70 6.00 -6.66
C THR A 291 15.81 4.99 -6.71
N ASN A 292 16.24 4.43 -5.57
CA ASN A 292 17.33 3.47 -5.45
C ASN A 292 16.93 2.27 -4.59
N LEU A 293 17.00 1.07 -5.18
CA LEU A 293 16.81 -0.24 -4.52
C LEU A 293 18.08 -1.12 -4.61
N THR A 294 19.25 -0.53 -4.85
CA THR A 294 20.52 -1.29 -4.91
C THR A 294 20.68 -2.17 -3.68
N ASP A 295 20.96 -3.46 -3.90
CA ASP A 295 21.20 -4.48 -2.88
C ASP A 295 20.10 -4.60 -1.80
N SER A 296 18.92 -3.97 -1.97
CA SER A 296 17.88 -3.86 -0.93
C SER A 296 17.42 -5.21 -0.36
N PHE A 297 17.37 -6.25 -1.16
CA PHE A 297 16.97 -7.61 -0.75
C PHE A 297 18.04 -8.62 -1.13
N LEU A 298 19.30 -8.18 -1.22
CA LEU A 298 20.43 -9.05 -1.54
C LEU A 298 20.54 -10.17 -0.51
N GLY A 299 20.57 -11.42 -0.96
CA GLY A 299 20.75 -12.56 -0.06
C GLY A 299 19.54 -12.95 0.78
N CYS A 300 18.34 -12.39 0.55
CA CYS A 300 17.10 -12.82 1.21
C CYS A 300 16.71 -14.23 0.74
N SER A 301 17.49 -15.24 1.14
CA SER A 301 17.44 -16.59 0.58
C SER A 301 16.17 -17.38 0.95
N SER A 302 15.45 -17.01 2.00
CA SER A 302 14.16 -17.60 2.39
C SER A 302 12.95 -16.95 1.73
N LEU A 303 13.15 -15.87 0.97
CA LEU A 303 12.06 -15.16 0.29
C LEU A 303 11.50 -16.03 -0.84
N THR A 304 10.28 -16.52 -0.70
CA THR A 304 9.64 -17.42 -1.68
C THR A 304 8.82 -16.68 -2.73
N SER A 305 8.30 -15.51 -2.39
CA SER A 305 7.55 -14.60 -3.27
C SER A 305 7.85 -13.16 -2.88
N PHE A 306 7.69 -12.24 -3.83
CA PHE A 306 7.86 -10.81 -3.58
C PHE A 306 6.51 -10.09 -3.71
N PRO A 307 6.17 -9.15 -2.81
CA PRO A 307 4.90 -8.42 -2.88
C PRO A 307 4.94 -7.35 -3.98
N PHE A 308 3.77 -6.83 -4.33
CA PHE A 308 3.69 -5.61 -5.13
C PHE A 308 4.15 -4.41 -4.28
N ILE A 309 5.11 -3.64 -4.80
CA ILE A 309 5.52 -2.32 -4.29
C ILE A 309 5.50 -1.30 -5.45
N ASP A 310 5.31 -0.02 -5.14
CA ASP A 310 5.33 1.04 -6.15
C ASP A 310 6.77 1.37 -6.55
N THR A 311 7.18 0.92 -7.71
CA THR A 311 8.54 1.10 -8.25
C THR A 311 8.61 2.12 -9.39
N GLY A 312 7.53 2.84 -9.68
CA GLY A 312 7.44 3.73 -10.84
C GLY A 312 8.46 4.87 -10.90
N LYS A 313 9.17 5.16 -9.80
CA LYS A 313 10.28 6.13 -9.77
C LYS A 313 11.65 5.52 -9.50
N VAL A 314 11.72 4.22 -9.34
CA VAL A 314 13.00 3.57 -9.07
C VAL A 314 13.84 3.55 -10.34
N GLU A 315 15.03 4.16 -10.23
CA GLU A 315 16.02 4.26 -11.29
C GLU A 315 17.09 3.17 -11.22
N ASP A 316 17.46 2.77 -10.00
CA ASP A 316 18.52 1.79 -9.76
C ASP A 316 17.98 0.54 -9.07
N PHE A 317 18.05 -0.60 -9.78
CA PHE A 317 17.70 -1.93 -9.31
C PHE A 317 18.94 -2.85 -9.26
N ASN A 318 20.16 -2.31 -9.19
CA ASN A 318 21.36 -3.13 -9.18
C ASN A 318 21.32 -4.13 -8.03
N ALA A 319 21.44 -5.41 -8.36
CA ALA A 319 21.49 -6.56 -7.45
C ALA A 319 20.31 -6.63 -6.41
N THR A 320 19.20 -5.94 -6.64
CA THR A 320 18.09 -5.78 -5.67
C THR A 320 17.62 -7.11 -5.08
N TRP A 321 17.44 -8.16 -5.87
CA TRP A 321 17.00 -9.50 -5.42
C TRP A 321 18.08 -10.57 -5.66
N ARG A 322 19.33 -10.15 -5.84
CA ARG A 322 20.43 -11.10 -6.06
C ARG A 322 20.52 -12.09 -4.90
N ASN A 323 20.73 -13.37 -5.22
CA ASN A 323 20.81 -14.48 -4.26
C ASN A 323 19.51 -14.77 -3.47
N CYS A 324 18.33 -14.30 -3.91
CA CYS A 324 17.04 -14.75 -3.39
C CYS A 324 16.75 -16.17 -3.90
N THR A 325 17.47 -17.17 -3.36
CA THR A 325 17.53 -18.52 -3.93
C THR A 325 16.22 -19.32 -3.82
N SER A 326 15.30 -18.91 -2.93
CA SER A 326 13.98 -19.54 -2.77
C SER A 326 12.86 -18.85 -3.57
N LEU A 327 13.13 -17.73 -4.22
CA LEU A 327 12.13 -16.97 -4.98
C LEU A 327 11.64 -17.80 -6.18
N THR A 328 10.34 -18.11 -6.26
CA THR A 328 9.76 -18.99 -7.29
C THR A 328 9.11 -18.26 -8.43
N ASP A 329 8.52 -17.12 -8.13
CA ASP A 329 7.81 -16.25 -9.08
C ASP A 329 8.02 -14.79 -8.70
N PHE A 330 7.77 -13.89 -9.66
CA PHE A 330 7.98 -12.46 -9.48
C PHE A 330 6.73 -11.69 -9.90
N PRO A 331 6.34 -10.62 -9.14
CA PRO A 331 5.17 -9.81 -9.48
C PRO A 331 5.47 -8.89 -10.66
N LEU A 332 4.41 -8.40 -11.31
CA LEU A 332 4.54 -7.32 -12.29
C LEU A 332 4.79 -6.01 -11.54
N LEU A 333 6.01 -5.50 -11.60
CA LEU A 333 6.40 -4.18 -11.09
C LEU A 333 6.56 -3.19 -12.25
N ASP A 334 6.58 -1.89 -11.93
CA ASP A 334 6.84 -0.82 -12.89
C ASP A 334 8.34 -0.54 -13.00
N PHE A 335 8.93 -0.81 -14.15
CA PHE A 335 10.34 -0.54 -14.45
C PHE A 335 10.52 0.62 -15.43
N SER A 336 9.50 1.46 -15.64
CA SER A 336 9.53 2.54 -16.64
C SER A 336 10.59 3.61 -16.38
N SER A 337 10.96 3.84 -15.12
CA SER A 337 12.04 4.79 -14.74
C SER A 337 13.41 4.13 -14.58
N ALA A 338 13.49 2.80 -14.70
CA ALA A 338 14.75 2.10 -14.48
C ALA A 338 15.84 2.53 -15.47
N THR A 339 17.05 2.73 -14.97
CA THR A 339 18.26 3.00 -15.76
C THR A 339 19.19 1.78 -15.78
N THR A 340 19.18 0.97 -14.73
CA THR A 340 19.93 -0.28 -14.63
C THR A 340 19.17 -1.34 -13.85
N LEU A 341 19.26 -2.58 -14.34
CA LEU A 341 18.80 -3.80 -13.65
C LEU A 341 19.93 -4.83 -13.58
N ARG A 342 21.17 -4.32 -13.50
CA ARG A 342 22.34 -5.17 -13.44
C ARG A 342 22.26 -6.13 -12.26
N SER A 343 22.45 -7.42 -12.50
CA SER A 343 22.42 -8.50 -11.50
C SER A 343 21.12 -8.61 -10.67
N ALA A 344 20.04 -7.93 -11.05
CA ALA A 344 18.84 -7.76 -10.21
C ALA A 344 18.28 -9.09 -9.67
N TRP A 345 18.21 -10.15 -10.49
CA TRP A 345 17.76 -11.49 -10.08
C TRP A 345 18.87 -12.56 -10.21
N SER A 346 20.14 -12.13 -10.24
CA SER A 346 21.27 -13.05 -10.34
C SER A 346 21.25 -14.06 -9.19
N ASN A 347 21.42 -15.35 -9.51
CA ASN A 347 21.36 -16.48 -8.57
C ASN A 347 19.99 -16.73 -7.90
N CYS A 348 18.89 -16.22 -8.43
CA CYS A 348 17.56 -16.66 -8.03
C CYS A 348 17.26 -18.03 -8.64
N THR A 349 17.89 -19.07 -8.12
CA THR A 349 17.98 -20.41 -8.75
C THR A 349 16.64 -21.12 -8.89
N THR A 350 15.66 -20.77 -8.06
CA THR A 350 14.29 -21.32 -8.10
C THR A 350 13.30 -20.44 -8.84
N LEU A 351 13.69 -19.26 -9.34
CA LEU A 351 12.81 -18.35 -10.07
C LEU A 351 12.42 -18.95 -11.43
N LYS A 352 11.20 -19.44 -11.52
CA LYS A 352 10.66 -20.12 -12.70
C LYS A 352 9.73 -19.27 -13.55
N SER A 353 8.98 -18.38 -12.88
CA SER A 353 7.96 -17.55 -13.50
C SER A 353 8.32 -16.07 -13.40
N PHE A 354 8.24 -15.38 -14.53
CA PHE A 354 8.45 -13.93 -14.63
C PHE A 354 7.39 -13.31 -15.55
N PRO A 355 6.88 -12.10 -15.25
CA PRO A 355 5.82 -11.46 -16.06
C PRO A 355 6.27 -11.19 -17.50
N ALA A 356 5.44 -11.56 -18.47
CA ALA A 356 5.79 -11.48 -19.89
C ALA A 356 5.95 -10.04 -20.43
N ASN A 357 5.28 -9.06 -19.81
CA ASN A 357 5.26 -7.65 -20.25
C ASN A 357 5.95 -6.71 -19.25
N ALA A 358 6.86 -7.25 -18.43
CA ALA A 358 7.49 -6.49 -17.35
C ALA A 358 8.31 -5.29 -17.85
N PHE A 359 8.87 -5.36 -19.04
CA PHE A 359 9.78 -4.36 -19.57
C PHE A 359 9.24 -3.56 -20.77
N ASP A 360 7.94 -3.66 -21.10
CA ASP A 360 7.35 -2.98 -22.28
C ASP A 360 7.61 -1.47 -22.33
N ASN A 361 7.69 -0.82 -21.15
CA ASN A 361 7.95 0.61 -21.02
C ASN A 361 9.32 0.91 -20.36
N CYS A 362 10.19 -0.08 -20.23
CA CYS A 362 11.47 0.07 -19.55
C CYS A 362 12.46 0.88 -20.41
N THR A 363 13.13 1.84 -19.79
CA THR A 363 14.15 2.65 -20.47
C THR A 363 15.57 2.16 -20.25
N ALA A 364 15.77 1.22 -19.32
CA ALA A 364 17.07 0.63 -19.03
C ALA A 364 17.62 -0.16 -20.23
N ILE A 365 18.93 -0.10 -20.37
CA ILE A 365 19.69 -0.88 -21.36
C ILE A 365 20.73 -1.79 -20.72
N ASP A 366 20.94 -1.70 -19.39
CA ASP A 366 21.88 -2.56 -18.66
C ASP A 366 21.16 -3.63 -17.85
N PHE A 367 21.04 -4.81 -18.45
CA PHE A 367 20.60 -6.05 -17.82
C PHE A 367 21.75 -7.05 -17.72
N THR A 368 22.99 -6.54 -17.59
CA THR A 368 24.18 -7.39 -17.42
C THR A 368 24.01 -8.25 -16.18
N ASP A 369 24.16 -9.56 -16.35
CA ASP A 369 23.99 -10.57 -15.29
C ASP A 369 22.62 -10.58 -14.59
N ALA A 370 21.61 -9.90 -15.15
CA ALA A 370 20.31 -9.72 -14.50
C ALA A 370 19.63 -11.06 -14.16
N PHE A 371 19.72 -12.03 -15.04
CA PHE A 371 19.08 -13.35 -14.89
C PHE A 371 20.11 -14.51 -14.94
N ILE A 372 21.36 -14.26 -14.54
CA ILE A 372 22.36 -15.32 -14.45
C ILE A 372 21.96 -16.34 -13.37
N ASN A 373 22.09 -17.63 -13.71
CA ASN A 373 21.83 -18.75 -12.80
C ASN A 373 20.41 -18.71 -12.18
N THR A 374 19.40 -18.43 -13.02
CA THR A 374 17.97 -18.51 -12.68
C THR A 374 17.34 -19.81 -13.17
N GLY A 375 16.20 -20.17 -12.60
CA GLY A 375 15.44 -21.36 -13.01
C GLY A 375 14.32 -21.08 -14.05
N LEU A 376 14.37 -19.96 -14.77
CA LEU A 376 13.31 -19.48 -15.66
C LEU A 376 12.86 -20.54 -16.67
N ASN A 377 11.54 -20.67 -16.84
CA ASN A 377 10.96 -21.49 -17.89
C ASN A 377 11.00 -20.77 -19.25
N GLU A 378 10.82 -21.54 -20.33
CA GLU A 378 10.83 -21.05 -21.72
C GLU A 378 9.89 -19.84 -21.91
N GLN A 379 8.65 -19.96 -21.42
CA GLN A 379 7.65 -18.88 -21.56
C GLN A 379 8.08 -17.57 -20.92
N SER A 380 8.74 -17.62 -19.76
CA SER A 380 9.22 -16.43 -19.06
C SER A 380 10.39 -15.78 -19.81
N ILE A 381 11.30 -16.58 -20.36
CA ILE A 381 12.43 -16.07 -21.14
C ILE A 381 11.92 -15.44 -22.43
N ASP A 382 11.01 -16.08 -23.14
CA ASP A 382 10.36 -15.53 -24.34
C ASP A 382 9.66 -14.21 -24.02
N GLY A 383 8.88 -14.18 -22.93
CA GLY A 383 8.17 -12.97 -22.48
C GLY A 383 9.11 -11.79 -22.17
N ILE A 384 10.23 -12.06 -21.50
CA ILE A 384 11.26 -11.05 -21.21
C ILE A 384 11.85 -10.50 -22.51
N LEU A 385 12.29 -11.36 -23.43
CA LEU A 385 12.92 -10.94 -24.70
C LEU A 385 11.95 -10.14 -25.56
N VAL A 386 10.68 -10.60 -25.68
CA VAL A 386 9.63 -9.90 -26.42
C VAL A 386 9.34 -8.53 -25.80
N SER A 387 9.27 -8.44 -24.47
CA SER A 387 9.01 -7.20 -23.75
C SER A 387 10.15 -6.20 -23.95
N LEU A 388 11.42 -6.62 -23.86
CA LEU A 388 12.58 -5.77 -24.15
C LEU A 388 12.58 -5.29 -25.61
N ASP A 389 12.19 -6.14 -26.55
CA ASP A 389 12.10 -5.75 -27.96
C ASP A 389 10.99 -4.72 -28.18
N ALA A 390 9.85 -4.87 -27.49
CA ALA A 390 8.72 -3.94 -27.51
C ALA A 390 9.08 -2.58 -26.90
N ALA A 391 9.94 -2.53 -25.85
CA ALA A 391 10.44 -1.30 -25.25
C ALA A 391 11.23 -0.41 -26.22
N GLY A 392 11.76 -0.99 -27.32
CA GLY A 392 12.34 -0.25 -28.44
C GLY A 392 13.71 0.37 -28.18
N GLN A 393 14.38 0.07 -27.08
CA GLN A 393 15.70 0.57 -26.75
C GLN A 393 16.78 -0.07 -27.65
N SER A 394 17.96 0.57 -27.72
CA SER A 394 19.10 0.12 -28.56
C SER A 394 20.38 0.08 -27.75
N ASN A 395 21.36 -0.75 -28.21
CA ASN A 395 22.71 -0.84 -27.66
C ASN A 395 22.76 -1.30 -26.20
N GLY A 396 21.80 -2.14 -25.78
CA GLY A 396 21.77 -2.69 -24.45
C GLY A 396 22.54 -3.99 -24.28
N THR A 397 22.58 -4.49 -23.06
CA THR A 397 23.16 -5.78 -22.70
C THR A 397 22.13 -6.56 -21.88
N PHE A 398 21.91 -7.82 -22.24
CA PHE A 398 21.06 -8.75 -21.51
C PHE A 398 21.77 -10.08 -21.31
N THR A 399 21.78 -10.58 -20.08
CA THR A 399 22.38 -11.87 -19.74
C THR A 399 21.43 -12.72 -18.92
N GLN A 400 21.13 -13.91 -19.43
CA GLN A 400 20.39 -14.97 -18.77
C GLN A 400 21.17 -16.29 -18.90
N SER A 401 21.22 -17.07 -17.83
CA SER A 401 21.73 -18.43 -17.82
C SER A 401 21.01 -19.28 -16.78
N GLY A 402 21.10 -20.59 -16.92
CA GLY A 402 20.27 -21.52 -16.16
C GLY A 402 18.85 -21.59 -16.74
N GLY A 403 17.98 -22.39 -16.13
CA GLY A 403 16.64 -22.57 -16.63
C GLY A 403 16.54 -23.21 -18.02
N GLN A 404 15.54 -22.82 -18.80
CA GLN A 404 15.29 -23.34 -20.14
C GLN A 404 15.87 -22.43 -21.22
N ALA A 405 16.03 -22.97 -22.44
CA ALA A 405 16.31 -22.14 -23.62
C ALA A 405 15.06 -21.41 -24.09
N PRO A 406 15.16 -20.25 -24.75
CA PRO A 406 14.03 -19.59 -25.38
C PRO A 406 13.48 -20.41 -26.55
N SER A 407 12.17 -20.30 -26.83
CA SER A 407 11.55 -20.87 -28.02
C SER A 407 11.87 -20.07 -29.29
N SER A 408 11.29 -20.44 -30.41
CA SER A 408 11.39 -19.67 -31.66
C SER A 408 10.92 -18.21 -31.49
N ILE A 409 9.91 -17.96 -30.63
CA ILE A 409 9.38 -16.60 -30.32
C ILE A 409 10.45 -15.76 -29.67
N GLY A 410 11.08 -16.28 -28.62
CA GLY A 410 12.17 -15.59 -27.91
C GLY A 410 13.41 -15.41 -28.79
N LEU A 411 13.73 -16.38 -29.66
CA LEU A 411 14.86 -16.27 -30.60
C LEU A 411 14.63 -15.24 -31.69
N ASP A 412 13.38 -15.06 -32.15
CA ASP A 412 13.02 -13.98 -33.09
C ASP A 412 13.16 -12.62 -32.43
N ALA A 413 12.69 -12.45 -31.17
CA ALA A 413 12.88 -11.24 -30.40
C ALA A 413 14.38 -10.96 -30.13
N LYS A 414 15.18 -11.97 -29.78
CA LYS A 414 16.63 -11.88 -29.65
C LYS A 414 17.27 -11.35 -30.93
N THR A 415 16.91 -11.90 -32.08
CA THR A 415 17.44 -11.46 -33.38
C THR A 415 17.09 -9.99 -33.67
N SER A 416 15.86 -9.59 -33.34
CA SER A 416 15.42 -8.20 -33.45
C SER A 416 16.23 -7.27 -32.54
N LEU A 417 16.43 -7.63 -31.29
CA LEU A 417 17.26 -6.88 -30.32
C LEU A 417 18.70 -6.75 -30.80
N GLU A 418 19.32 -7.85 -31.26
CA GLU A 418 20.69 -7.84 -31.80
C GLU A 418 20.79 -6.91 -33.01
N SER A 419 19.76 -6.83 -33.87
CA SER A 419 19.69 -5.87 -34.96
C SER A 419 19.65 -4.41 -34.52
N LYS A 420 19.15 -4.14 -33.29
CA LYS A 420 19.16 -2.84 -32.61
C LYS A 420 20.46 -2.59 -31.82
N GLY A 421 21.47 -3.45 -31.96
CA GLY A 421 22.78 -3.31 -31.32
C GLY A 421 22.87 -3.90 -29.90
N TRP A 422 21.89 -4.69 -29.45
CA TRP A 422 21.96 -5.36 -28.16
C TRP A 422 22.96 -6.53 -28.17
N THR A 423 23.61 -6.74 -27.04
CA THR A 423 24.38 -7.96 -26.75
C THR A 423 23.54 -8.89 -25.89
N ILE A 424 23.04 -9.99 -26.48
CA ILE A 424 22.11 -10.92 -25.83
C ILE A 424 22.79 -12.26 -25.60
N THR A 425 22.90 -12.65 -24.32
CA THR A 425 23.33 -13.99 -23.91
C THR A 425 22.20 -14.72 -23.22
N VAL A 426 21.81 -15.87 -23.73
CA VAL A 426 20.76 -16.75 -23.17
C VAL A 426 21.24 -18.19 -23.17
N THR A 427 20.64 -19.02 -22.32
CA THR A 427 20.83 -20.48 -22.33
C THR A 427 20.51 -21.05 -23.72
N THR A 428 21.32 -21.97 -24.23
CA THR A 428 21.18 -22.65 -25.54
C THR A 428 20.74 -24.09 -25.37
#